data_93eaa1547eeed72e53143ac2b2279b02
#
_entry.id   93eaa1547eeed72e53143ac2b2279b02
#
_cell.length_a   1.000
_cell.length_b   1.000
_cell.length_c   1.000
_cell.angle_alpha   90.00
_cell.angle_beta   90.00
_cell.angle_gamma   90.00
#
_symmetry.space_group_name_H-M   'P 1'
#
loop_
_entity.id
_entity.type
_entity.pdbx_description
1 polymer ?
#
loop_
_entity_poly.entity_id
_entity_poly.type
_entity_poly.pdbx_seq_one_letter_code
_entity_poly.pdbx_strand_id
1 'polypeptide(L)'
;MEVLKLAMERVPILKSTGIRTFFNGPESYSHDGRFTLGEAPDLAGYFVLAGVNSTGIQSGAGSGKALAEWIMAGHPTMDLSEMDPARIEDFQARDPYLRERCAETLVLTYAMHWPGRQRESARGLRRTAFHHALKERAAVHGET
;
A
#
# COMPACT_ATOMS: atom_id res chain seq x y z
N MET A 1 23.57 0.83 -4.28
CA MET A 1 24.35 -0.03 -5.21
C MET A 1 24.51 -1.48 -4.75
N GLU A 2 23.89 -1.85 -3.65
CA GLU A 2 23.94 -3.22 -3.10
C GLU A 2 23.35 -4.25 -4.06
N VAL A 3 22.23 -3.92 -4.70
CA VAL A 3 21.57 -4.80 -5.68
C VAL A 3 22.49 -5.19 -6.85
N LEU A 4 23.31 -4.25 -7.33
CA LEU A 4 24.27 -4.54 -8.41
C LEU A 4 25.36 -5.52 -7.98
N LYS A 5 25.84 -5.44 -6.75
CA LYS A 5 26.82 -6.41 -6.22
C LYS A 5 26.25 -7.81 -6.22
N LEU A 6 25.04 -7.99 -5.66
CA LEU A 6 24.35 -9.27 -5.64
C LEU A 6 24.05 -9.80 -7.05
N ALA A 7 23.70 -8.92 -7.99
CA ALA A 7 23.49 -9.29 -9.38
C ALA A 7 24.79 -9.78 -10.05
N MET A 8 25.91 -9.10 -9.80
CA MET A 8 27.24 -9.50 -10.32
C MET A 8 27.77 -10.82 -9.75
N GLU A 9 27.36 -11.18 -8.54
CA GLU A 9 27.65 -12.49 -7.96
C GLU A 9 26.89 -13.62 -8.68
N ARG A 10 25.62 -13.37 -9.01
CA ARG A 10 24.76 -14.33 -9.70
C ARG A 10 25.02 -14.43 -11.20
N VAL A 11 25.37 -13.32 -11.81
CA VAL A 11 25.62 -13.17 -13.26
C VAL A 11 26.98 -12.50 -13.46
N PRO A 12 28.09 -13.25 -13.44
CA PRO A 12 29.46 -12.70 -13.41
C PRO A 12 29.80 -11.76 -14.56
N ILE A 13 29.23 -11.96 -15.75
CA ILE A 13 29.49 -11.10 -16.92
C ILE A 13 29.10 -9.64 -16.67
N LEU A 14 28.19 -9.37 -15.73
CA LEU A 14 27.82 -8.00 -15.37
C LEU A 14 28.96 -7.18 -14.78
N LYS A 15 30.04 -7.82 -14.30
CA LYS A 15 31.24 -7.14 -13.79
C LYS A 15 32.00 -6.40 -14.88
N SER A 16 31.91 -6.88 -16.11
CA SER A 16 32.59 -6.31 -17.29
C SER A 16 31.64 -5.61 -18.25
N THR A 17 30.32 -5.65 -17.98
CA THR A 17 29.30 -5.02 -18.83
C THR A 17 29.06 -3.58 -18.37
N GLY A 18 29.08 -2.64 -19.32
CA GLY A 18 28.75 -1.24 -19.03
C GLY A 18 27.24 -1.02 -18.79
N ILE A 19 26.87 0.03 -18.07
CA ILE A 19 25.49 0.47 -17.88
C ILE A 19 25.13 1.39 -19.06
N ARG A 20 24.16 0.96 -19.87
CA ARG A 20 23.66 1.78 -20.99
C ARG A 20 22.74 2.90 -20.51
N THR A 21 21.85 2.59 -19.60
CA THR A 21 20.88 3.55 -19.07
C THR A 21 20.59 3.24 -17.62
N PHE A 22 20.52 4.27 -16.79
CA PHE A 22 20.13 4.17 -15.40
C PHE A 22 18.83 4.94 -15.19
N PHE A 23 17.79 4.24 -14.74
CA PHE A 23 16.51 4.86 -14.43
C PHE A 23 16.33 4.96 -12.92
N ASN A 24 15.83 6.12 -12.49
CA ASN A 24 15.32 6.32 -11.15
C ASN A 24 14.06 7.18 -11.27
N GLY A 25 12.98 6.75 -10.64
CA GLY A 25 11.70 7.43 -10.69
C GLY A 25 10.91 7.26 -9.41
N PRO A 26 9.97 8.17 -9.12
CA PRO A 26 9.08 8.05 -7.99
C PRO A 26 8.12 6.88 -8.20
N GLU A 27 7.77 6.23 -7.11
CA GLU A 27 6.76 5.19 -7.09
C GLU A 27 5.76 5.45 -5.94
N SER A 28 4.50 5.03 -6.12
CA SER A 28 3.45 5.26 -5.14
C SER A 28 3.20 4.02 -4.29
N TYR A 29 3.20 4.22 -2.97
CA TYR A 29 2.79 3.21 -2.00
C TYR A 29 1.67 3.76 -1.13
N SER A 30 0.61 2.96 -0.99
CA SER A 30 -0.47 3.24 -0.05
C SER A 30 -0.08 2.79 1.37
N HIS A 31 -0.78 3.31 2.37
CA HIS A 31 -0.54 2.99 3.77
C HIS A 31 -0.86 1.52 4.12
N ASP A 32 -1.74 0.87 3.37
CA ASP A 32 -2.24 -0.49 3.60
C ASP A 32 -1.72 -1.53 2.59
N GLY A 33 -0.98 -1.10 1.57
CA GLY A 33 -0.49 -1.96 0.50
C GLY A 33 -1.57 -2.37 -0.52
N ARG A 34 -2.76 -1.78 -0.44
CA ARG A 34 -3.84 -1.95 -1.39
C ARG A 34 -3.91 -0.74 -2.31
N PHE A 35 -4.07 -0.92 -3.61
CA PHE A 35 -4.38 0.21 -4.46
C PHE A 35 -5.81 0.69 -4.24
N THR A 36 -6.09 1.94 -4.62
CA THR A 36 -7.40 2.55 -4.48
C THR A 36 -8.10 2.50 -5.83
N LEU A 37 -9.31 1.92 -5.87
CA LEU A 37 -10.11 1.78 -7.07
C LEU A 37 -11.59 1.96 -6.71
N GLY A 38 -12.24 2.97 -7.26
CA GLY A 38 -13.66 3.19 -7.07
C GLY A 38 -14.05 4.66 -7.07
N GLU A 39 -15.29 4.92 -6.72
CA GLU A 39 -15.83 6.26 -6.56
C GLU A 39 -15.44 6.85 -5.22
N ALA A 40 -15.03 8.12 -5.21
CA ALA A 40 -14.70 8.83 -3.97
C ALA A 40 -15.97 9.03 -3.12
N PRO A 41 -15.95 8.68 -1.81
CA PRO A 41 -17.16 8.73 -0.98
C PRO A 41 -17.73 10.13 -0.81
N ASP A 42 -16.90 11.16 -0.89
CA ASP A 42 -17.31 12.56 -0.65
C ASP A 42 -17.57 13.35 -1.95
N LEU A 43 -17.39 12.74 -3.12
CA LEU A 43 -17.53 13.43 -4.40
C LEU A 43 -18.10 12.53 -5.48
N ALA A 44 -19.41 12.60 -5.65
CA ALA A 44 -20.13 11.81 -6.66
C ALA A 44 -19.58 12.06 -8.08
N GLY A 45 -19.43 10.99 -8.84
CA GLY A 45 -18.90 11.02 -10.21
C GLY A 45 -17.36 11.16 -10.28
N TYR A 46 -16.66 11.22 -9.16
CA TYR A 46 -15.20 11.25 -9.11
C TYR A 46 -14.65 9.86 -8.84
N PHE A 47 -14.05 9.24 -9.85
CA PHE A 47 -13.50 7.90 -9.78
C PHE A 47 -11.97 7.93 -9.70
N VAL A 48 -11.41 7.06 -8.90
CA VAL A 48 -9.98 6.97 -8.61
C VAL A 48 -9.44 5.60 -8.97
N LEU A 49 -8.26 5.56 -9.59
CA LEU A 49 -7.39 4.40 -9.69
C LEU A 49 -5.97 4.85 -9.39
N ALA A 50 -5.48 4.56 -8.21
CA ALA A 50 -4.19 5.07 -7.72
C ALA A 50 -3.52 4.14 -6.70
N GLY A 51 -2.26 4.42 -6.38
CA GLY A 51 -1.53 3.72 -5.33
C GLY A 51 -1.25 2.26 -5.63
N VAL A 52 -0.87 1.94 -6.86
CA VAL A 52 -0.75 0.55 -7.36
C VAL A 52 0.43 -0.25 -6.80
N ASN A 53 1.22 0.31 -5.89
CA ASN A 53 2.23 -0.40 -5.08
C ASN A 53 3.16 -1.32 -5.92
N SER A 54 3.81 -0.80 -6.95
CA SER A 54 4.67 -1.54 -7.91
C SER A 54 3.94 -2.56 -8.80
N THR A 55 2.63 -2.67 -8.74
CA THR A 55 1.88 -3.68 -9.49
C THR A 55 1.10 -3.12 -10.69
N GLY A 56 1.33 -1.85 -11.06
CA GLY A 56 0.54 -1.14 -12.07
C GLY A 56 0.53 -1.79 -13.44
N ILE A 57 1.66 -2.33 -13.90
CA ILE A 57 1.74 -2.98 -15.22
C ILE A 57 0.88 -4.25 -15.25
N GLN A 58 0.96 -5.07 -14.22
CA GLN A 58 0.22 -6.34 -14.19
C GLN A 58 -1.27 -6.16 -13.87
N SER A 59 -1.64 -5.13 -13.11
CA SER A 59 -3.03 -4.90 -12.66
C SER A 59 -3.79 -3.89 -13.51
N GLY A 60 -3.11 -3.04 -14.28
CA GLY A 60 -3.71 -1.87 -14.94
C GLY A 60 -4.87 -2.20 -15.88
N ALA A 61 -4.74 -3.22 -16.71
CA ALA A 61 -5.80 -3.62 -17.64
C ALA A 61 -7.05 -4.14 -16.90
N GLY A 62 -6.87 -5.00 -15.89
CA GLY A 62 -7.96 -5.53 -15.07
C GLY A 62 -8.65 -4.45 -14.24
N SER A 63 -7.87 -3.59 -13.60
CA SER A 63 -8.37 -2.47 -12.81
C SER A 63 -9.12 -1.46 -13.68
N GLY A 64 -8.59 -1.13 -14.86
CA GLY A 64 -9.24 -0.23 -15.80
C GLY A 64 -10.60 -0.78 -16.27
N LYS A 65 -10.66 -2.10 -16.57
CA LYS A 65 -11.92 -2.77 -16.91
C LYS A 65 -12.92 -2.69 -15.76
N ALA A 66 -12.54 -3.08 -14.56
CA ALA A 66 -13.42 -3.07 -13.39
C ALA A 66 -13.96 -1.67 -13.08
N LEU A 67 -13.11 -0.63 -13.20
CA LEU A 67 -13.52 0.74 -13.01
C LEU A 67 -14.51 1.22 -14.09
N ALA A 68 -14.25 0.88 -15.35
CA ALA A 68 -15.14 1.22 -16.46
C ALA A 68 -16.53 0.54 -16.29
N GLU A 69 -16.55 -0.72 -15.90
CA GLU A 69 -17.80 -1.45 -15.61
C GLU A 69 -18.57 -0.80 -14.45
N TRP A 70 -17.87 -0.39 -13.37
CA TRP A 70 -18.49 0.33 -12.26
C TRP A 70 -19.12 1.66 -12.72
N ILE A 71 -18.38 2.47 -13.48
CA ILE A 71 -18.89 3.75 -14.02
C ILE A 71 -20.17 3.52 -14.86
N MET A 72 -20.18 2.50 -15.69
CA MET A 72 -21.30 2.20 -16.57
C MET A 72 -22.52 1.62 -15.83
N ALA A 73 -22.29 0.80 -14.82
CA ALA A 73 -23.35 0.13 -14.06
C ALA A 73 -23.87 0.98 -12.87
N GLY A 74 -23.10 1.97 -12.43
CA GLY A 74 -23.38 2.74 -11.21
C GLY A 74 -23.01 2.00 -9.92
N HIS A 75 -22.42 0.82 -10.00
CA HIS A 75 -21.96 0.02 -8.87
C HIS A 75 -20.86 -0.96 -9.32
N PRO A 76 -19.99 -1.46 -8.41
CA PRO A 76 -18.99 -2.45 -8.78
C PRO A 76 -19.65 -3.76 -9.21
N THR A 77 -19.11 -4.38 -10.25
CA THR A 77 -19.61 -5.66 -10.82
C THR A 77 -18.97 -6.88 -10.17
N MET A 78 -17.99 -6.67 -9.29
CA MET A 78 -17.30 -7.68 -8.49
C MET A 78 -16.99 -7.12 -7.11
N ASP A 79 -16.56 -7.97 -6.18
CA ASP A 79 -16.12 -7.50 -4.86
C ASP A 79 -14.80 -6.72 -4.97
N LEU A 80 -14.89 -5.42 -4.75
CA LEU A 80 -13.76 -4.46 -4.73
C LEU A 80 -13.59 -3.81 -3.35
N SER A 81 -14.21 -4.35 -2.31
CA SER A 81 -14.23 -3.75 -0.96
C SER A 81 -12.82 -3.48 -0.40
N GLU A 82 -11.85 -4.33 -0.70
CA GLU A 82 -10.45 -4.12 -0.28
C GLU A 82 -9.75 -2.96 -1.01
N MET A 83 -10.28 -2.50 -2.14
CA MET A 83 -9.72 -1.41 -2.94
C MET A 83 -10.58 -0.14 -2.92
N ASP A 84 -11.82 -0.24 -2.41
CA ASP A 84 -12.75 0.87 -2.36
C ASP A 84 -12.16 2.07 -1.59
N PRO A 85 -12.22 3.31 -2.12
CA PRO A 85 -11.78 4.51 -1.40
C PRO A 85 -12.46 4.68 -0.04
N ALA A 86 -13.71 4.23 0.11
CA ALA A 86 -14.47 4.32 1.36
C ALA A 86 -13.87 3.52 2.53
N ARG A 87 -12.90 2.62 2.27
CA ARG A 87 -12.16 1.91 3.34
C ARG A 87 -11.19 2.81 4.10
N ILE A 88 -10.89 4.00 3.56
CA ILE A 88 -9.87 4.90 4.12
C ILE A 88 -10.54 5.85 5.10
N GLU A 89 -10.13 5.77 6.37
CA GLU A 89 -10.59 6.63 7.45
C GLU A 89 -9.82 7.96 7.49
N ASP A 90 -10.44 9.03 7.97
CA ASP A 90 -9.84 10.37 8.03
C ASP A 90 -8.48 10.41 8.75
N PHE A 91 -8.30 9.63 9.82
CA PHE A 91 -7.03 9.60 10.55
C PHE A 91 -5.90 8.99 9.71
N GLN A 92 -6.23 8.09 8.78
CA GLN A 92 -5.28 7.42 7.90
C GLN A 92 -4.78 8.36 6.78
N ALA A 93 -5.53 9.40 6.45
CA ALA A 93 -5.13 10.43 5.49
C ALA A 93 -4.18 11.49 6.09
N ARG A 94 -3.90 11.44 7.40
CA ARG A 94 -3.02 12.42 8.05
C ARG A 94 -1.54 12.11 7.83
N ASP A 95 -0.76 13.16 7.59
CA ASP A 95 0.68 13.09 7.32
C ASP A 95 1.49 12.14 8.26
N PRO A 96 1.36 12.22 9.60
CA PRO A 96 2.14 11.35 10.46
C PRO A 96 1.86 9.86 10.24
N TYR A 97 0.58 9.51 10.05
CA TYR A 97 0.18 8.13 9.78
C TYR A 97 0.70 7.66 8.41
N LEU A 98 0.47 8.47 7.37
CA LEU A 98 0.90 8.14 6.01
C LEU A 98 2.41 7.93 5.92
N ARG A 99 3.22 8.83 6.52
CA ARG A 99 4.68 8.73 6.48
C ARG A 99 5.20 7.43 7.08
N GLU A 100 4.73 7.10 8.28
CA GLU A 100 5.18 5.89 8.97
C GLU A 100 4.67 4.63 8.28
N ARG A 101 3.40 4.61 7.93
CA ARG A 101 2.73 3.42 7.39
C ARG A 101 3.13 3.12 5.94
N CYS A 102 3.29 4.13 5.09
CA CYS A 102 3.78 3.93 3.71
C CYS A 102 5.25 3.46 3.69
N ALA A 103 6.09 3.99 4.58
CA ALA A 103 7.48 3.53 4.69
C ALA A 103 7.55 2.04 5.09
N GLU A 104 6.74 1.62 6.06
CA GLU A 104 6.65 0.20 6.45
C GLU A 104 6.08 -0.65 5.32
N THR A 105 5.04 -0.19 4.63
CA THR A 105 4.44 -0.91 3.50
C THR A 105 5.45 -1.14 2.38
N LEU A 106 6.26 -0.15 2.03
CA LEU A 106 7.32 -0.29 1.05
C LEU A 106 8.30 -1.42 1.44
N VAL A 107 8.76 -1.42 2.69
CA VAL A 107 9.68 -2.46 3.18
C VAL A 107 9.01 -3.83 3.15
N LEU A 108 7.76 -3.92 3.61
CA LEU A 108 7.02 -5.19 3.67
C LEU A 108 6.68 -5.76 2.30
N THR A 109 6.53 -4.92 1.28
CA THR A 109 6.25 -5.38 -0.11
C THR A 109 7.35 -6.32 -0.62
N TYR A 110 8.59 -6.09 -0.22
CA TYR A 110 9.75 -6.88 -0.66
C TYR A 110 10.32 -7.80 0.43
N ALA A 111 9.77 -7.75 1.64
CA ALA A 111 10.21 -8.60 2.73
C ALA A 111 9.58 -9.99 2.67
N MET A 112 10.18 -10.94 3.37
CA MET A 112 9.57 -12.24 3.59
C MET A 112 8.31 -12.10 4.45
N HIS A 113 7.22 -12.72 4.01
CA HIS A 113 5.95 -12.71 4.72
C HIS A 113 5.91 -13.84 5.77
N TRP A 114 5.64 -13.45 7.01
CA TRP A 114 5.46 -14.37 8.12
C TRP A 114 3.98 -14.48 8.47
N PRO A 115 3.43 -15.66 8.66
CA PRO A 115 2.05 -15.80 9.13
C PRO A 115 1.81 -15.05 10.43
N GLY A 116 0.70 -14.31 10.50
CA GLY A 116 0.34 -13.53 11.68
C GLY A 116 1.16 -12.28 11.96
N ARG A 117 2.05 -11.87 11.05
CA ARG A 117 2.79 -10.62 11.18
C ARG A 117 1.85 -9.43 11.14
N GLN A 118 1.95 -8.58 12.15
CA GLN A 118 1.22 -7.31 12.23
C GLN A 118 2.14 -6.13 11.92
N ARG A 119 1.56 -5.04 11.43
CA ARG A 119 2.27 -3.79 11.21
C ARG A 119 2.64 -3.15 12.55
N GLU A 120 3.81 -2.54 12.62
CA GLU A 120 4.35 -1.98 13.86
C GLU A 120 4.32 -0.45 13.88
N SER A 121 4.36 0.19 12.71
CA SER A 121 4.34 1.64 12.60
C SER A 121 2.99 2.26 12.99
N ALA A 122 2.99 3.53 13.35
CA ALA A 122 1.80 4.36 13.61
C ALA A 122 0.86 3.88 14.74
N ARG A 123 1.24 2.88 15.53
CA ARG A 123 0.42 2.30 16.61
C ARG A 123 0.00 3.29 17.70
N GLY A 124 0.72 4.37 17.87
CA GLY A 124 0.43 5.40 18.88
C GLY A 124 -0.48 6.53 18.41
N LEU A 125 -0.80 6.60 17.11
CA LEU A 125 -1.47 7.76 16.53
C LEU A 125 -3.00 7.75 16.70
N ARG A 126 -3.59 6.58 16.84
CA ARG A 126 -5.02 6.43 17.20
C ARG A 126 -5.16 5.49 18.39
N ARG A 127 -5.93 5.90 19.38
CA ARG A 127 -6.16 5.11 20.59
C ARG A 127 -7.64 5.13 20.94
N THR A 128 -8.13 4.02 21.44
CA THR A 128 -9.49 3.93 21.95
C THR A 128 -9.64 4.75 23.24
N ALA A 129 -10.86 5.15 23.60
CA ALA A 129 -11.15 5.85 24.86
C ALA A 129 -10.68 5.04 26.10
N PHE A 130 -10.63 3.72 25.98
CA PHE A 130 -10.22 2.83 27.08
C PHE A 130 -8.72 2.57 27.15
N HIS A 131 -7.93 3.10 26.22
CA HIS A 131 -6.49 2.78 26.08
C HIS A 131 -5.72 2.93 27.40
N HIS A 132 -5.91 4.06 28.11
CA HIS A 132 -5.19 4.31 29.37
C HIS A 132 -5.58 3.33 30.47
N ALA A 133 -6.88 3.08 30.66
CA ALA A 133 -7.37 2.15 31.67
C ALA A 133 -6.92 0.71 31.40
N LEU A 134 -6.86 0.31 30.13
CA LEU A 134 -6.37 -1.02 29.74
C LEU A 134 -4.85 -1.14 29.92
N LYS A 135 -4.10 -0.08 29.59
CA LYS A 135 -2.65 -0.05 29.81
C LYS A 135 -2.27 -0.17 31.27
N GLU A 136 -2.99 0.52 32.16
CA GLU A 136 -2.79 0.43 33.63
C GLU A 136 -3.03 -1.01 34.15
N ARG A 137 -3.89 -1.77 33.49
CA ARG A 137 -4.17 -3.17 33.80
C ARG A 137 -3.26 -4.16 33.08
N ALA A 138 -2.16 -3.70 32.50
CA ALA A 138 -1.21 -4.51 31.73
C ALA A 138 -1.85 -5.30 30.57
N ALA A 139 -2.93 -4.78 29.98
CA ALA A 139 -3.56 -5.40 28.84
C ALA A 139 -2.65 -5.34 27.60
N VAL A 140 -2.56 -6.44 26.87
CA VAL A 140 -1.85 -6.51 25.59
C VAL A 140 -2.81 -6.02 24.51
N HIS A 141 -2.40 -4.98 23.78
CA HIS A 141 -3.18 -4.43 22.69
C HIS A 141 -2.73 -5.03 21.38
N GLY A 142 -3.64 -5.69 20.67
CA GLY A 142 -3.47 -6.02 19.27
C GLY A 142 -3.79 -4.82 18.36
N GLU A 143 -3.37 -4.88 17.13
CA GLU A 143 -3.86 -4.00 16.08
C GLU A 143 -5.26 -4.47 15.66
N THR A 144 -6.22 -3.57 15.65
CA THR A 144 -7.56 -3.82 15.09
C THR A 144 -7.65 -3.24 13.70
#